data_e050b1e6f7b576b26f7bfbe7f04aa7de
#
_entry.id   e050b1e6f7b576b26f7bfbe7f04aa7de
#
_cell.length_a   1.000
_cell.length_b   1.000
_cell.length_c   1.000
_cell.angle_alpha   90.00
_cell.angle_beta   90.00
_cell.angle_gamma   90.00
#
_symmetry.space_group_name_H-M   'P 1'
#
loop_
_entity.id
_entity.type
_entity.pdbx_description
1 polymer ?
#
loop_
_entity_poly.entity_id
_entity_poly.type
_entity_poly.pdbx_seq_one_letter_code
_entity_poly.pdbx_strand_id
1 'polypeptide(L)'
;MTKLALFGAGGKMGVRLTRNLVNSDFDVLYVEVSEAGRQRAKEAHGVDCVTPDEAIVEAEVVVLAVPDTAIGAVAKDIVPKLKPGTMVVCLDAAAPFANHLPERADITYFVTHPCHPPIFNDEATPEGRADHFGGIAAQQGVVNALMQGPEEHYDLGEKVAKCIYAPVARSYRVTVEQMAYLEPGLSETVCASLLVVMREAMDEVIKTGVSYDCARDFLLGHMNILGAVIFDEVKGGKFSDACNKAIEFGKPMLMRDDWKKVFDFEEIKASIIRIT
;
A
#
# COMPACT_ATOMS: atom_id res chain seq x y z
N MET A 1 -16.19 -3.55 -22.62
CA MET A 1 -15.20 -2.87 -21.76
C MET A 1 -15.79 -2.88 -20.36
N THR A 2 -15.06 -3.37 -19.37
CA THR A 2 -15.55 -3.47 -17.98
C THR A 2 -15.71 -2.06 -17.40
N LYS A 3 -16.88 -1.77 -16.82
CA LYS A 3 -17.15 -0.47 -16.17
C LYS A 3 -16.60 -0.47 -14.74
N LEU A 4 -15.70 0.47 -14.48
CA LEU A 4 -15.03 0.63 -13.19
C LEU A 4 -15.39 1.99 -12.58
N ALA A 5 -15.88 2.01 -11.35
CA ALA A 5 -16.10 3.25 -10.59
C ALA A 5 -14.95 3.45 -9.59
N LEU A 6 -14.24 4.58 -9.67
CA LEU A 6 -13.20 4.98 -8.72
C LEU A 6 -13.78 5.98 -7.72
N PHE A 7 -14.02 5.54 -6.49
CA PHE A 7 -14.48 6.38 -5.38
C PHE A 7 -13.29 7.06 -4.70
N GLY A 8 -13.40 8.37 -4.46
CA GLY A 8 -12.34 9.19 -3.90
C GLY A 8 -11.32 9.65 -4.94
N ALA A 9 -11.74 9.84 -6.19
CA ALA A 9 -10.88 10.20 -7.34
C ALA A 9 -10.03 11.46 -7.11
N GLY A 10 -10.50 12.41 -6.31
CA GLY A 10 -9.77 13.64 -5.95
C GLY A 10 -8.89 13.50 -4.71
N GLY A 11 -8.88 12.36 -4.04
CA GLY A 11 -8.00 12.05 -2.92
C GLY A 11 -6.56 11.80 -3.36
N LYS A 12 -5.63 11.72 -2.39
CA LYS A 12 -4.20 11.49 -2.65
C LYS A 12 -3.95 10.22 -3.46
N MET A 13 -4.61 9.11 -3.08
CA MET A 13 -4.53 7.85 -3.83
C MET A 13 -5.35 7.92 -5.12
N GLY A 14 -6.57 8.45 -5.08
CA GLY A 14 -7.44 8.55 -6.25
C GLY A 14 -6.78 9.23 -7.44
N VAL A 15 -6.12 10.37 -7.24
CA VAL A 15 -5.37 11.08 -8.29
C VAL A 15 -4.25 10.20 -8.87
N ARG A 16 -3.55 9.41 -8.05
CA ARG A 16 -2.50 8.50 -8.53
C ARG A 16 -3.06 7.35 -9.37
N LEU A 17 -4.14 6.73 -8.89
CA LEU A 17 -4.78 5.63 -9.63
C LEU A 17 -5.39 6.13 -10.95
N THR A 18 -5.96 7.34 -10.95
CA THR A 18 -6.52 7.97 -12.15
C THR A 18 -5.48 8.10 -13.25
N ARG A 19 -4.20 8.41 -12.95
CA ARG A 19 -3.11 8.46 -13.92
C ARG A 19 -3.06 7.21 -14.82
N ASN A 20 -3.17 6.04 -14.21
CA ASN A 20 -3.10 4.77 -14.93
C ASN A 20 -4.45 4.39 -15.56
N LEU A 21 -5.56 4.78 -14.93
CA LEU A 21 -6.90 4.45 -15.40
C LEU A 21 -7.32 5.24 -16.65
N VAL A 22 -6.89 6.49 -16.83
CA VAL A 22 -7.27 7.31 -18.00
C VAL A 22 -6.81 6.73 -19.34
N ASN A 23 -5.77 5.88 -19.33
CA ASN A 23 -5.25 5.22 -20.52
C ASN A 23 -5.46 3.71 -20.50
N SER A 24 -6.37 3.22 -19.66
CA SER A 24 -6.63 1.79 -19.49
C SER A 24 -7.72 1.26 -20.42
N ASP A 25 -7.87 -0.08 -20.44
CA ASP A 25 -8.98 -0.77 -21.11
C ASP A 25 -10.27 -0.81 -20.28
N PHE A 26 -10.38 -0.01 -19.22
CA PHE A 26 -11.59 0.12 -18.42
C PHE A 26 -12.42 1.34 -18.89
N ASP A 27 -13.75 1.23 -18.81
CA ASP A 27 -14.65 2.37 -18.91
C ASP A 27 -14.83 2.96 -17.50
N VAL A 28 -14.18 4.10 -17.22
CA VAL A 28 -14.00 4.58 -15.84
C VAL A 28 -14.94 5.71 -15.50
N LEU A 29 -15.71 5.52 -14.42
CA LEU A 29 -16.54 6.52 -13.77
C LEU A 29 -15.83 7.05 -12.53
N TYR A 30 -15.47 8.31 -12.52
CA TYR A 30 -14.76 8.95 -11.41
C TYR A 30 -15.77 9.54 -10.42
N VAL A 31 -15.62 9.21 -9.13
CA VAL A 31 -16.52 9.67 -8.07
C VAL A 31 -15.75 10.43 -7.01
N GLU A 32 -16.17 11.66 -6.77
CA GLU A 32 -15.62 12.50 -5.69
C GLU A 32 -16.73 13.41 -5.15
N VAL A 33 -16.91 13.41 -3.84
CA VAL A 33 -17.99 14.14 -3.19
C VAL A 33 -17.64 15.61 -2.90
N SER A 34 -16.35 15.90 -2.65
CA SER A 34 -15.92 17.26 -2.34
C SER A 34 -15.63 18.06 -3.60
N GLU A 35 -16.05 19.33 -3.63
CA GLU A 35 -15.77 20.23 -4.76
C GLU A 35 -14.26 20.40 -4.98
N ALA A 36 -13.50 20.59 -3.89
CA ALA A 36 -12.04 20.69 -3.98
C ALA A 36 -11.38 19.41 -4.52
N GLY A 37 -11.94 18.23 -4.23
CA GLY A 37 -11.49 16.96 -4.77
C GLY A 37 -11.82 16.83 -6.27
N ARG A 38 -13.02 17.20 -6.69
CA ARG A 38 -13.40 17.23 -8.12
C ARG A 38 -12.49 18.14 -8.92
N GLN A 39 -12.21 19.32 -8.39
CA GLN A 39 -11.28 20.25 -9.03
C GLN A 39 -9.87 19.66 -9.16
N ARG A 40 -9.33 19.00 -8.11
CA ARG A 40 -8.03 18.32 -8.18
C ARG A 40 -8.00 17.21 -9.24
N ALA A 41 -9.02 16.37 -9.34
CA ALA A 41 -9.11 15.32 -10.34
C ALA A 41 -9.12 15.91 -11.76
N LYS A 42 -9.88 16.97 -11.96
CA LYS A 42 -9.95 17.71 -13.22
C LYS A 42 -8.61 18.35 -13.62
N GLU A 43 -7.95 19.04 -12.69
CA GLU A 43 -6.67 19.70 -12.92
C GLU A 43 -5.55 18.69 -13.19
N ALA A 44 -5.52 17.58 -12.45
CA ALA A 44 -4.47 16.59 -12.56
C ALA A 44 -4.56 15.73 -13.84
N HIS A 45 -5.77 15.37 -14.26
CA HIS A 45 -5.97 14.36 -15.31
C HIS A 45 -7.07 14.70 -16.33
N GLY A 46 -7.72 15.84 -16.22
CA GLY A 46 -8.78 16.26 -17.14
C GLY A 46 -10.10 15.48 -16.99
N VAL A 47 -10.28 14.70 -15.91
CA VAL A 47 -11.47 13.87 -15.70
C VAL A 47 -12.59 14.63 -15.02
N ASP A 48 -13.82 14.35 -15.42
CA ASP A 48 -15.04 14.85 -14.78
C ASP A 48 -15.60 13.77 -13.83
N CYS A 49 -16.09 14.20 -12.66
CA CYS A 49 -16.68 13.29 -11.69
C CYS A 49 -18.19 13.22 -11.84
N VAL A 50 -18.74 12.01 -11.67
CA VAL A 50 -20.17 11.73 -11.58
C VAL A 50 -20.61 11.58 -10.12
N THR A 51 -21.91 11.51 -9.88
CA THR A 51 -22.43 11.23 -8.54
C THR A 51 -22.22 9.76 -8.16
N PRO A 52 -22.14 9.44 -6.84
CA PRO A 52 -22.09 8.04 -6.39
C PRO A 52 -23.23 7.18 -6.95
N ASP A 53 -24.46 7.68 -6.96
CA ASP A 53 -25.64 6.93 -7.43
C ASP A 53 -25.57 6.63 -8.93
N GLU A 54 -25.08 7.56 -9.75
CA GLU A 54 -24.85 7.32 -11.19
C GLU A 54 -23.79 6.23 -11.39
N ALA A 55 -22.68 6.29 -10.64
CA ALA A 55 -21.59 5.35 -10.80
C ALA A 55 -21.97 3.92 -10.43
N ILE A 56 -22.64 3.70 -9.28
CA ILE A 56 -22.99 2.36 -8.79
C ILE A 56 -24.04 1.65 -9.63
N VAL A 57 -24.89 2.38 -10.36
CA VAL A 57 -25.88 1.78 -11.27
C VAL A 57 -25.21 1.09 -12.46
N GLU A 58 -24.05 1.54 -12.89
CA GLU A 58 -23.37 1.03 -14.09
C GLU A 58 -22.16 0.17 -13.78
N ALA A 59 -21.50 0.37 -12.63
CA ALA A 59 -20.23 -0.26 -12.31
C ALA A 59 -20.33 -1.79 -12.16
N GLU A 60 -19.38 -2.48 -12.78
CA GLU A 60 -19.06 -3.90 -12.56
C GLU A 60 -17.97 -4.05 -11.50
N VAL A 61 -17.09 -3.03 -11.39
CA VAL A 61 -16.05 -2.94 -10.38
C VAL A 61 -16.11 -1.59 -9.69
N VAL A 62 -16.04 -1.59 -8.36
CA VAL A 62 -15.99 -0.37 -7.52
C VAL A 62 -14.67 -0.37 -6.75
N VAL A 63 -13.80 0.61 -7.00
CA VAL A 63 -12.53 0.78 -6.28
C VAL A 63 -12.70 1.86 -5.22
N LEU A 64 -12.41 1.53 -3.96
CA LEU A 64 -12.51 2.43 -2.81
C LEU A 64 -11.15 3.09 -2.51
N ALA A 65 -10.88 4.25 -3.11
CA ALA A 65 -9.68 5.06 -2.85
C ALA A 65 -9.97 6.18 -1.84
N VAL A 66 -10.68 5.84 -0.79
CA VAL A 66 -11.05 6.73 0.33
C VAL A 66 -10.18 6.40 1.57
N PRO A 67 -10.06 7.31 2.55
CA PRO A 67 -9.34 7.01 3.80
C PRO A 67 -9.90 5.78 4.51
N ASP A 68 -9.05 4.98 5.17
CA ASP A 68 -9.46 3.72 5.85
C ASP A 68 -10.57 3.95 6.86
N THR A 69 -10.51 5.03 7.61
CA THR A 69 -11.57 5.47 8.55
C THR A 69 -12.92 5.75 7.87
N ALA A 70 -12.94 5.97 6.56
CA ALA A 70 -14.16 6.25 5.79
C ALA A 70 -14.70 5.03 5.04
N ILE A 71 -13.89 3.98 4.83
CA ILE A 71 -14.27 2.80 4.02
C ILE A 71 -15.56 2.18 4.54
N GLY A 72 -15.68 1.95 5.85
CA GLY A 72 -16.87 1.35 6.46
C GLY A 72 -18.15 2.15 6.22
N ALA A 73 -18.07 3.48 6.32
CA ALA A 73 -19.21 4.35 6.09
C ALA A 73 -19.61 4.38 4.59
N VAL A 74 -18.65 4.51 3.69
CA VAL A 74 -18.86 4.49 2.25
C VAL A 74 -19.43 3.13 1.82
N ALA A 75 -18.85 2.03 2.28
CA ALA A 75 -19.32 0.69 1.95
C ALA A 75 -20.75 0.45 2.43
N LYS A 76 -21.12 0.90 3.63
CA LYS A 76 -22.51 0.80 4.16
C LYS A 76 -23.52 1.56 3.32
N ASP A 77 -23.13 2.67 2.70
CA ASP A 77 -24.03 3.44 1.83
C ASP A 77 -24.16 2.79 0.44
N ILE A 78 -23.05 2.37 -0.18
CA ILE A 78 -23.07 1.94 -1.58
C ILE A 78 -23.36 0.44 -1.77
N VAL A 79 -22.81 -0.43 -0.91
CA VAL A 79 -22.90 -1.89 -1.10
C VAL A 79 -24.34 -2.40 -1.18
N PRO A 80 -25.31 -1.93 -0.37
CA PRO A 80 -26.70 -2.36 -0.52
C PRO A 80 -27.33 -2.05 -1.87
N LYS A 81 -26.81 -1.06 -2.58
CA LYS A 81 -27.33 -0.56 -3.86
C LYS A 81 -26.67 -1.20 -5.09
N LEU A 82 -25.53 -1.92 -4.90
CA LEU A 82 -24.77 -2.54 -6.00
C LEU A 82 -25.58 -3.67 -6.67
N LYS A 83 -25.29 -3.93 -7.93
CA LYS A 83 -25.84 -5.10 -8.65
C LYS A 83 -25.21 -6.39 -8.12
N PRO A 84 -25.96 -7.53 -8.15
CA PRO A 84 -25.36 -8.84 -7.96
C PRO A 84 -24.16 -9.05 -8.91
N GLY A 85 -23.08 -9.66 -8.40
CA GLY A 85 -21.86 -9.90 -9.16
C GLY A 85 -20.88 -8.72 -9.20
N THR A 86 -21.25 -7.53 -8.73
CA THR A 86 -20.31 -6.40 -8.65
C THR A 86 -19.11 -6.74 -7.75
N MET A 87 -17.91 -6.36 -8.17
CA MET A 87 -16.70 -6.47 -7.37
C MET A 87 -16.39 -5.15 -6.66
N VAL A 88 -16.19 -5.21 -5.34
CA VAL A 88 -15.68 -4.09 -4.54
C VAL A 88 -14.21 -4.34 -4.24
N VAL A 89 -13.34 -3.41 -4.63
CA VAL A 89 -11.89 -3.47 -4.43
C VAL A 89 -11.49 -2.49 -3.34
N CYS A 90 -10.91 -3.03 -2.26
CA CYS A 90 -10.26 -2.27 -1.21
C CYS A 90 -8.75 -2.19 -1.48
N LEU A 91 -8.14 -1.04 -1.19
CA LEU A 91 -6.72 -0.80 -1.45
C LEU A 91 -5.82 -1.15 -0.26
N ASP A 92 -6.42 -1.62 0.82
CA ASP A 92 -5.76 -2.06 2.05
C ASP A 92 -6.57 -3.15 2.75
N ALA A 93 -5.89 -3.95 3.60
CA ALA A 93 -6.52 -5.04 4.33
C ALA A 93 -7.19 -4.60 5.65
N ALA A 94 -6.92 -3.40 6.17
CA ALA A 94 -7.32 -3.02 7.51
C ALA A 94 -8.85 -3.03 7.69
N ALA A 95 -9.60 -2.28 6.89
CA ALA A 95 -11.05 -2.25 6.98
C ALA A 95 -11.71 -3.62 6.64
N PRO A 96 -11.29 -4.38 5.60
CA PRO A 96 -11.72 -5.74 5.38
C PRO A 96 -11.46 -6.69 6.56
N PHE A 97 -10.26 -6.67 7.11
CA PHE A 97 -9.88 -7.51 8.25
C PHE A 97 -10.67 -7.17 9.53
N ALA A 98 -10.96 -5.89 9.75
CA ALA A 98 -11.78 -5.39 10.86
C ALA A 98 -13.28 -5.68 10.70
N ASN A 99 -13.71 -6.37 9.63
CA ASN A 99 -15.12 -6.63 9.30
C ASN A 99 -15.96 -5.34 9.14
N HIS A 100 -15.38 -4.28 8.59
CA HIS A 100 -16.10 -3.04 8.34
C HIS A 100 -16.93 -3.07 7.05
N LEU A 101 -16.76 -4.11 6.22
CA LEU A 101 -17.53 -4.27 4.99
C LEU A 101 -18.90 -4.93 5.29
N PRO A 102 -20.00 -4.44 4.67
CA PRO A 102 -21.32 -5.06 4.82
C PRO A 102 -21.35 -6.51 4.34
N GLU A 103 -22.08 -7.36 5.05
CA GLU A 103 -22.36 -8.72 4.61
C GLU A 103 -23.30 -8.69 3.38
N ARG A 104 -22.81 -9.20 2.25
CA ARG A 104 -23.57 -9.33 1.02
C ARG A 104 -22.99 -10.43 0.13
N ALA A 105 -23.62 -11.61 0.15
CA ALA A 105 -23.08 -12.84 -0.45
C ALA A 105 -23.06 -12.86 -1.99
N ASP A 106 -23.84 -12.00 -2.64
CA ASP A 106 -23.98 -11.95 -4.10
C ASP A 106 -23.04 -10.94 -4.78
N ILE A 107 -22.04 -10.41 -4.06
CA ILE A 107 -20.99 -9.55 -4.59
C ILE A 107 -19.61 -10.12 -4.29
N THR A 108 -18.58 -9.58 -4.93
CA THR A 108 -17.18 -9.94 -4.66
C THR A 108 -16.51 -8.88 -3.84
N TYR A 109 -15.75 -9.27 -2.82
CA TYR A 109 -14.76 -8.43 -2.15
C TYR A 109 -13.34 -8.86 -2.55
N PHE A 110 -12.60 -7.92 -3.08
CA PHE A 110 -11.20 -8.08 -3.47
C PHE A 110 -10.35 -7.04 -2.76
N VAL A 111 -9.19 -7.46 -2.25
CA VAL A 111 -8.26 -6.57 -1.54
C VAL A 111 -6.93 -6.59 -2.26
N THR A 112 -6.36 -5.42 -2.48
CA THR A 112 -5.06 -5.28 -3.15
C THR A 112 -4.24 -4.18 -2.50
N HIS A 113 -2.90 -4.39 -2.45
CA HIS A 113 -1.98 -3.38 -1.93
C HIS A 113 -0.68 -3.37 -2.75
N PRO A 114 -0.09 -2.20 -3.06
CA PRO A 114 1.20 -2.15 -3.74
C PRO A 114 2.33 -2.45 -2.75
N CYS A 115 3.33 -3.22 -3.19
CA CYS A 115 4.55 -3.41 -2.40
C CYS A 115 5.47 -2.18 -2.40
N HIS A 116 5.14 -1.18 -3.22
CA HIS A 116 6.00 -0.06 -3.59
C HIS A 116 7.32 -0.49 -4.29
N PRO A 117 8.01 0.41 -5.00
CA PRO A 117 9.30 0.13 -5.60
C PRO A 117 10.33 -0.21 -4.52
N PRO A 118 11.06 -1.33 -4.64
CA PRO A 118 12.03 -1.75 -3.63
C PRO A 118 13.26 -0.84 -3.61
N ILE A 119 13.95 -0.76 -2.46
CA ILE A 119 15.20 0.03 -2.31
C ILE A 119 16.35 -0.52 -3.17
N PHE A 120 16.31 -1.83 -3.49
CA PHE A 120 17.24 -2.46 -4.43
C PHE A 120 16.48 -2.74 -5.72
N ASN A 121 16.47 -1.77 -6.64
CA ASN A 121 15.88 -1.93 -7.95
C ASN A 121 16.84 -1.38 -9.03
N ASP A 122 16.70 -1.92 -10.25
CA ASP A 122 17.50 -1.53 -11.42
C ASP A 122 16.75 -0.54 -12.31
N GLU A 123 16.15 0.50 -11.72
CA GLU A 123 15.46 1.51 -12.51
C GLU A 123 16.43 2.29 -13.40
N ALA A 124 16.26 2.10 -14.71
CA ALA A 124 17.17 2.66 -15.70
C ALA A 124 17.04 4.18 -15.83
N THR A 125 15.85 4.73 -15.57
CA THR A 125 15.56 6.17 -15.78
C THR A 125 15.63 6.97 -14.48
N PRO A 126 16.00 8.26 -14.54
CA PRO A 126 15.94 9.14 -13.37
C PRO A 126 14.52 9.25 -12.79
N GLU A 127 13.48 9.21 -13.65
CA GLU A 127 12.08 9.25 -13.22
C GLU A 127 11.71 8.00 -12.42
N GLY A 128 12.09 6.80 -12.88
CA GLY A 128 11.88 5.55 -12.13
C GLY A 128 12.59 5.58 -10.78
N ARG A 129 13.84 6.04 -10.73
CA ARG A 129 14.60 6.17 -9.47
C ARG A 129 13.99 7.16 -8.46
N ALA A 130 13.24 8.15 -8.94
CA ALA A 130 12.55 9.14 -8.10
C ALA A 130 11.12 8.73 -7.73
N ASP A 131 10.57 7.70 -8.35
CA ASP A 131 9.21 7.20 -8.12
C ASP A 131 9.18 6.25 -6.90
N HIS A 132 9.34 6.80 -5.71
CA HIS A 132 9.36 6.03 -4.46
C HIS A 132 8.02 5.39 -4.10
N PHE A 133 6.91 5.93 -4.61
CA PHE A 133 5.58 5.35 -4.36
C PHE A 133 5.14 4.31 -5.38
N GLY A 134 5.74 4.32 -6.56
CA GLY A 134 5.24 3.58 -7.70
C GLY A 134 4.01 4.20 -8.38
N GLY A 135 3.62 3.62 -9.50
CA GLY A 135 2.48 4.09 -10.28
C GLY A 135 2.83 5.16 -11.33
N ILE A 136 4.11 5.49 -11.51
CA ILE A 136 4.60 6.42 -12.52
C ILE A 136 5.54 5.72 -13.51
N ALA A 137 6.70 5.30 -13.03
CA ALA A 137 7.77 4.74 -13.87
C ALA A 137 8.49 3.56 -13.22
N ALA A 138 8.62 3.53 -11.89
CA ALA A 138 9.29 2.45 -11.18
C ALA A 138 8.45 1.18 -11.12
N GLN A 139 9.08 0.03 -11.35
CA GLN A 139 8.42 -1.26 -11.22
C GLN A 139 8.21 -1.64 -9.76
N GLN A 140 7.05 -2.23 -9.47
CA GLN A 140 6.71 -2.70 -8.13
C GLN A 140 6.01 -4.06 -8.14
N GLY A 141 5.98 -4.72 -6.98
CA GLY A 141 5.10 -5.85 -6.73
C GLY A 141 3.71 -5.38 -6.30
N VAL A 142 2.72 -6.28 -6.38
CA VAL A 142 1.40 -6.10 -5.77
C VAL A 142 1.00 -7.37 -5.03
N VAL A 143 0.30 -7.22 -3.93
CA VAL A 143 -0.35 -8.33 -3.20
C VAL A 143 -1.85 -8.25 -3.39
N ASN A 144 -2.49 -9.41 -3.58
CA ASN A 144 -3.90 -9.51 -3.92
C ASN A 144 -4.58 -10.63 -3.13
N ALA A 145 -5.78 -10.36 -2.63
CA ALA A 145 -6.61 -11.32 -1.92
C ALA A 145 -8.05 -11.30 -2.44
N LEU A 146 -8.55 -12.45 -2.87
CA LEU A 146 -9.99 -12.67 -3.04
C LEU A 146 -10.58 -12.99 -1.66
N MET A 147 -11.21 -12.00 -1.03
CA MET A 147 -11.82 -12.15 0.28
C MET A 147 -13.13 -12.94 0.22
N GLN A 148 -13.94 -12.66 -0.80
CA GLN A 148 -15.24 -13.26 -1.04
C GLN A 148 -15.58 -13.22 -2.51
N GLY A 149 -16.32 -14.20 -3.01
CA GLY A 149 -16.82 -14.27 -4.38
C GLY A 149 -16.34 -15.52 -5.10
N PRO A 150 -16.79 -15.71 -6.36
CA PRO A 150 -16.35 -16.81 -7.21
C PRO A 150 -14.85 -16.74 -7.50
N GLU A 151 -14.20 -17.90 -7.57
CA GLU A 151 -12.76 -18.00 -7.83
C GLU A 151 -12.32 -17.33 -9.14
N GLU A 152 -13.15 -17.43 -10.17
CA GLU A 152 -12.93 -16.81 -11.49
C GLU A 152 -12.87 -15.26 -11.44
N HIS A 153 -13.38 -14.65 -10.39
CA HIS A 153 -13.27 -13.19 -10.19
C HIS A 153 -11.86 -12.74 -9.78
N TYR A 154 -11.00 -13.67 -9.36
CA TYR A 154 -9.61 -13.34 -9.01
C TYR A 154 -8.86 -12.68 -10.17
N ASP A 155 -9.02 -13.21 -11.39
CA ASP A 155 -8.32 -12.69 -12.58
C ASP A 155 -8.74 -11.23 -12.90
N LEU A 156 -10.02 -10.90 -12.72
CA LEU A 156 -10.51 -9.54 -12.89
C LEU A 156 -9.91 -8.60 -11.82
N GLY A 157 -9.93 -9.01 -10.55
CA GLY A 157 -9.34 -8.24 -9.46
C GLY A 157 -7.84 -8.00 -9.66
N GLU A 158 -7.10 -9.03 -10.06
CA GLU A 158 -5.67 -8.93 -10.38
C GLU A 158 -5.42 -8.00 -11.58
N LYS A 159 -6.25 -8.06 -12.62
CA LYS A 159 -6.17 -7.15 -13.77
C LYS A 159 -6.38 -5.69 -13.34
N VAL A 160 -7.35 -5.43 -12.47
CA VAL A 160 -7.57 -4.09 -11.89
C VAL A 160 -6.33 -3.65 -11.11
N ALA A 161 -5.82 -4.49 -10.21
CA ALA A 161 -4.63 -4.19 -9.41
C ALA A 161 -3.40 -3.86 -10.27
N LYS A 162 -3.13 -4.69 -11.29
CA LYS A 162 -2.02 -4.47 -12.24
C LYS A 162 -2.19 -3.17 -13.03
N CYS A 163 -3.42 -2.77 -13.32
CA CYS A 163 -3.69 -1.51 -14.00
C CYS A 163 -3.45 -0.30 -13.08
N ILE A 164 -4.11 -0.28 -11.91
CA ILE A 164 -4.07 0.89 -11.02
C ILE A 164 -2.70 1.16 -10.42
N TYR A 165 -1.85 0.13 -10.28
CA TYR A 165 -0.51 0.22 -9.70
C TYR A 165 0.62 0.11 -10.73
N ALA A 166 0.30 0.16 -12.03
CA ALA A 166 1.31 0.02 -13.09
C ALA A 166 2.45 1.06 -12.96
N PRO A 167 3.71 0.66 -13.31
CA PRO A 167 4.10 -0.64 -13.85
C PRO A 167 4.30 -1.71 -12.76
N VAL A 168 3.73 -2.89 -12.98
CA VAL A 168 3.77 -4.01 -12.03
C VAL A 168 4.70 -5.12 -12.56
N ALA A 169 5.76 -5.42 -11.80
CA ALA A 169 6.70 -6.48 -12.12
C ALA A 169 6.24 -7.87 -11.66
N ARG A 170 5.58 -7.94 -10.51
CA ARG A 170 5.15 -9.19 -9.88
C ARG A 170 3.81 -9.01 -9.17
N SER A 171 3.02 -10.08 -9.18
CA SER A 171 1.74 -10.12 -8.50
C SER A 171 1.69 -11.36 -7.60
N TYR A 172 1.32 -11.18 -6.35
CA TYR A 172 1.31 -12.25 -5.34
C TYR A 172 -0.12 -12.44 -4.83
N ARG A 173 -0.58 -13.70 -4.85
CA ARG A 173 -1.83 -14.06 -4.21
C ARG A 173 -1.60 -14.37 -2.73
N VAL A 174 -2.36 -13.71 -1.87
CA VAL A 174 -2.33 -13.89 -0.41
C VAL A 174 -3.75 -13.97 0.13
N THR A 175 -3.92 -14.26 1.43
CA THR A 175 -5.18 -14.05 2.12
C THR A 175 -5.24 -12.64 2.71
N VAL A 176 -6.45 -12.17 3.08
CA VAL A 176 -6.62 -10.88 3.79
C VAL A 176 -5.84 -10.88 5.12
N GLU A 177 -5.84 -12.01 5.83
CA GLU A 177 -5.06 -12.17 7.05
C GLU A 177 -3.55 -12.06 6.79
N GLN A 178 -3.03 -12.74 5.76
CA GLN A 178 -1.62 -12.62 5.38
C GLN A 178 -1.26 -11.18 4.98
N MET A 179 -2.18 -10.47 4.31
CA MET A 179 -1.97 -9.06 3.97
C MET A 179 -1.90 -8.17 5.22
N ALA A 180 -2.70 -8.47 6.26
CA ALA A 180 -2.62 -7.77 7.54
C ALA A 180 -1.28 -7.97 8.26
N TYR A 181 -0.63 -9.12 8.10
CA TYR A 181 0.75 -9.31 8.59
C TYR A 181 1.77 -8.50 7.80
N LEU A 182 1.54 -8.30 6.50
CA LEU A 182 2.45 -7.53 5.63
C LEU A 182 2.34 -6.03 5.90
N GLU A 183 1.13 -5.47 5.86
CA GLU A 183 0.97 -4.01 5.92
C GLU A 183 1.02 -3.46 7.34
N PRO A 184 0.07 -3.69 8.25
CA PRO A 184 0.20 -3.14 9.60
C PRO A 184 1.33 -3.79 10.41
N GLY A 185 1.62 -5.08 10.21
CA GLY A 185 2.64 -5.79 10.96
C GLY A 185 4.06 -5.46 10.51
N LEU A 186 4.42 -5.87 9.30
CA LEU A 186 5.81 -5.78 8.82
C LEU A 186 6.16 -4.36 8.36
N SER A 187 5.31 -3.73 7.55
CA SER A 187 5.60 -2.42 6.96
C SER A 187 5.49 -1.31 8.01
N GLU A 188 4.31 -1.14 8.63
CA GLU A 188 4.07 0.00 9.52
C GLU A 188 4.67 -0.23 10.91
N THR A 189 4.35 -1.35 11.58
CA THR A 189 4.79 -1.58 12.96
C THR A 189 6.31 -1.81 13.04
N VAL A 190 6.89 -2.62 12.16
CA VAL A 190 8.33 -2.94 12.26
C VAL A 190 9.16 -1.97 11.44
N CYS A 191 8.94 -1.90 10.10
CA CYS A 191 9.83 -1.13 9.23
C CYS A 191 9.75 0.37 9.52
N ALA A 192 8.56 0.96 9.56
CA ALA A 192 8.44 2.40 9.81
C ALA A 192 8.94 2.79 11.20
N SER A 193 8.67 1.99 12.25
CA SER A 193 9.17 2.26 13.60
C SER A 193 10.71 2.23 13.66
N LEU A 194 11.35 1.26 13.01
CA LEU A 194 12.82 1.19 12.96
C LEU A 194 13.42 2.36 12.18
N LEU A 195 12.80 2.80 11.09
CA LEU A 195 13.24 3.99 10.35
C LEU A 195 13.14 5.27 11.18
N VAL A 196 12.08 5.41 12.01
CA VAL A 196 11.96 6.53 12.96
C VAL A 196 13.11 6.49 13.98
N VAL A 197 13.38 5.33 14.57
CA VAL A 197 14.52 5.16 15.52
C VAL A 197 15.86 5.48 14.87
N MET A 198 16.09 5.06 13.61
CA MET A 198 17.29 5.41 12.86
C MET A 198 17.40 6.93 12.65
N ARG A 199 16.29 7.60 12.36
CA ARG A 199 16.27 9.06 12.21
C ARG A 199 16.61 9.74 13.52
N GLU A 200 16.02 9.33 14.64
CA GLU A 200 16.32 9.84 15.98
C GLU A 200 17.77 9.62 16.36
N ALA A 201 18.33 8.43 16.06
CA ALA A 201 19.75 8.14 16.29
C ALA A 201 20.68 9.06 15.48
N MET A 202 20.32 9.39 14.24
CA MET A 202 21.05 10.38 13.44
C MET A 202 21.04 11.76 14.12
N ASP A 203 19.90 12.18 14.68
CA ASP A 203 19.80 13.46 15.39
C ASP A 203 20.66 13.49 16.67
N GLU A 204 20.79 12.37 17.40
CA GLU A 204 21.71 12.27 18.55
C GLU A 204 23.20 12.40 18.11
N VAL A 205 23.58 11.80 16.98
CA VAL A 205 24.92 11.97 16.42
C VAL A 205 25.20 13.43 16.05
N ILE A 206 24.24 14.13 15.46
CA ILE A 206 24.38 15.56 15.12
C ILE A 206 24.62 16.42 16.36
N LYS A 207 24.02 16.09 17.50
CA LYS A 207 24.27 16.81 18.79
C LYS A 207 25.72 16.71 19.27
N THR A 208 26.48 15.73 18.82
CA THR A 208 27.91 15.58 19.11
C THR A 208 28.81 16.50 18.29
N GLY A 209 28.26 17.29 17.35
CA GLY A 209 28.99 18.21 16.48
C GLY A 209 29.24 17.68 15.07
N VAL A 210 28.74 16.49 14.73
CA VAL A 210 28.72 15.99 13.34
C VAL A 210 27.73 16.80 12.53
N SER A 211 28.12 17.26 11.33
CA SER A 211 27.18 18.00 10.46
C SER A 211 26.04 17.10 9.97
N TYR A 212 24.88 17.73 9.70
CA TYR A 212 23.70 17.03 9.18
C TYR A 212 24.01 16.22 7.92
N ASP A 213 24.69 16.83 6.94
CA ASP A 213 25.01 16.17 5.67
C ASP A 213 25.90 14.95 5.87
N CYS A 214 26.94 15.09 6.74
CA CYS A 214 27.83 13.98 7.06
C CYS A 214 27.08 12.82 7.74
N ALA A 215 26.26 13.10 8.75
CA ALA A 215 25.49 12.08 9.46
C ALA A 215 24.49 11.39 8.52
N ARG A 216 23.81 12.16 7.66
CA ARG A 216 22.87 11.65 6.68
C ARG A 216 23.53 10.76 5.63
N ASP A 217 24.60 11.21 5.01
CA ASP A 217 25.29 10.43 3.98
C ASP A 217 25.86 9.14 4.56
N PHE A 218 26.44 9.22 5.77
CA PHE A 218 26.94 8.05 6.47
C PHE A 218 25.82 7.04 6.78
N LEU A 219 24.68 7.49 7.33
CA LEU A 219 23.57 6.61 7.66
C LEU A 219 22.96 5.98 6.40
N LEU A 220 22.62 6.78 5.39
CA LEU A 220 21.96 6.25 4.19
C LEU A 220 22.87 5.31 3.39
N GLY A 221 24.18 5.61 3.31
CA GLY A 221 25.15 4.72 2.69
C GLY A 221 25.27 3.38 3.42
N HIS A 222 25.27 3.41 4.77
CA HIS A 222 25.30 2.18 5.57
C HIS A 222 23.97 1.41 5.52
N MET A 223 22.83 2.07 5.52
CA MET A 223 21.54 1.41 5.28
C MET A 223 21.52 0.63 3.96
N ASN A 224 22.09 1.20 2.90
CA ASN A 224 22.18 0.54 1.61
C ASN A 224 23.05 -0.72 1.68
N ILE A 225 24.31 -0.61 2.13
CA ILE A 225 25.24 -1.78 2.14
C ILE A 225 24.83 -2.83 3.17
N LEU A 226 24.43 -2.44 4.37
CA LEU A 226 23.98 -3.39 5.40
C LEU A 226 22.69 -4.08 4.99
N GLY A 227 21.75 -3.35 4.39
CA GLY A 227 20.54 -3.92 3.80
C GLY A 227 20.86 -4.89 2.67
N ALA A 228 21.75 -4.52 1.75
CA ALA A 228 22.14 -5.40 0.65
C ALA A 228 22.78 -6.71 1.13
N VAL A 229 23.51 -6.69 2.24
CA VAL A 229 24.09 -7.91 2.85
C VAL A 229 23.00 -8.76 3.51
N ILE A 230 22.08 -8.15 4.31
CA ILE A 230 21.13 -8.91 5.12
C ILE A 230 19.96 -9.46 4.31
N PHE A 231 19.67 -8.85 3.16
CA PHE A 231 18.61 -9.28 2.24
C PHE A 231 19.15 -10.00 0.98
N ASP A 232 20.41 -10.51 1.06
CA ASP A 232 21.04 -11.38 0.05
C ASP A 232 21.24 -10.73 -1.34
N GLU A 233 21.24 -9.39 -1.46
CA GLU A 233 21.55 -8.68 -2.70
C GLU A 233 23.05 -8.76 -3.05
N VAL A 234 23.91 -8.94 -2.05
CA VAL A 234 25.35 -9.19 -2.23
C VAL A 234 25.60 -10.69 -2.10
N LYS A 235 25.85 -11.36 -3.21
CA LYS A 235 26.11 -12.82 -3.24
C LYS A 235 27.24 -13.21 -2.28
N GLY A 236 26.93 -14.01 -1.27
CA GLY A 236 27.88 -14.45 -0.25
C GLY A 236 28.30 -13.35 0.72
N GLY A 237 27.64 -12.20 0.71
CA GLY A 237 27.89 -11.10 1.65
C GLY A 237 27.67 -11.53 3.10
N LYS A 238 28.58 -11.10 3.99
CA LYS A 238 28.50 -11.33 5.44
C LYS A 238 28.94 -10.09 6.18
N PHE A 239 28.35 -9.84 7.33
CA PHE A 239 28.85 -8.82 8.23
C PHE A 239 30.23 -9.20 8.78
N SER A 240 31.09 -8.21 9.02
CA SER A 240 32.34 -8.41 9.71
C SER A 240 32.09 -8.89 11.16
N ASP A 241 33.11 -9.54 11.76
CA ASP A 241 33.04 -9.96 13.16
C ASP A 241 32.77 -8.79 14.11
N ALA A 242 33.32 -7.62 13.81
CA ALA A 242 33.08 -6.41 14.58
C ALA A 242 31.62 -5.95 14.48
N CYS A 243 31.05 -6.00 13.29
CA CYS A 243 29.62 -5.67 13.07
C CYS A 243 28.72 -6.65 13.81
N ASN A 244 29.00 -7.96 13.72
CA ASN A 244 28.22 -8.99 14.45
C ASN A 244 28.25 -8.76 15.97
N LYS A 245 29.42 -8.44 16.55
CA LYS A 245 29.54 -8.10 17.98
C LYS A 245 28.77 -6.84 18.35
N ALA A 246 28.78 -5.82 17.48
CA ALA A 246 27.99 -4.61 17.69
C ALA A 246 26.47 -4.89 17.67
N ILE A 247 26.02 -5.78 16.78
CA ILE A 247 24.60 -6.21 16.72
C ILE A 247 24.22 -6.98 17.99
N GLU A 248 25.03 -7.96 18.42
CA GLU A 248 24.80 -8.75 19.64
C GLU A 248 24.67 -7.85 20.87
N PHE A 249 25.51 -6.84 20.99
CA PHE A 249 25.48 -5.86 22.09
C PHE A 249 24.32 -4.88 21.96
N GLY A 250 24.09 -4.31 20.77
CA GLY A 250 23.17 -3.20 20.55
C GLY A 250 21.70 -3.62 20.47
N LYS A 251 21.41 -4.78 19.84
CA LYS A 251 20.04 -5.22 19.63
C LYS A 251 19.22 -5.34 20.92
N PRO A 252 19.70 -5.94 22.04
CA PRO A 252 18.97 -5.98 23.29
C PRO A 252 18.74 -4.60 23.94
N MET A 253 19.55 -3.60 23.60
CA MET A 253 19.38 -2.23 24.09
C MET A 253 18.25 -1.48 23.33
N LEU A 254 18.04 -1.83 22.06
CA LEU A 254 17.08 -1.16 21.18
C LEU A 254 15.75 -1.90 21.12
N MET A 255 15.74 -3.22 21.27
CA MET A 255 14.59 -4.07 21.09
C MET A 255 14.25 -4.80 22.38
N ARG A 256 12.96 -4.89 22.71
CA ARG A 256 12.49 -5.77 23.79
C ARG A 256 12.70 -7.23 23.39
N ASP A 257 12.93 -8.10 24.34
CA ASP A 257 13.12 -9.55 24.08
C ASP A 257 11.89 -10.18 23.42
N ASP A 258 10.70 -9.69 23.79
CA ASP A 258 9.40 -10.18 23.29
C ASP A 258 8.87 -9.43 22.06
N TRP A 259 9.71 -8.66 21.35
CA TRP A 259 9.28 -7.79 20.25
C TRP A 259 8.52 -8.53 19.12
N LYS A 260 8.81 -9.83 18.93
CA LYS A 260 8.16 -10.63 17.89
C LYS A 260 6.65 -10.83 18.11
N LYS A 261 6.17 -10.54 19.33
CA LYS A 261 4.73 -10.60 19.61
C LYS A 261 3.90 -9.61 18.78
N VAL A 262 4.51 -8.60 18.18
CA VAL A 262 3.81 -7.71 17.22
C VAL A 262 3.20 -8.49 16.06
N PHE A 263 3.64 -9.73 15.82
CA PHE A 263 3.09 -10.65 14.84
C PHE A 263 2.10 -11.66 15.43
N ASP A 264 1.80 -11.60 16.73
CA ASP A 264 0.69 -12.39 17.28
C ASP A 264 -0.63 -11.86 16.73
N PHE A 265 -1.56 -12.77 16.41
CA PHE A 265 -2.83 -12.44 15.77
C PHE A 265 -3.60 -11.33 16.49
N GLU A 266 -3.67 -11.41 17.83
CA GLU A 266 -4.38 -10.41 18.65
C GLU A 266 -3.68 -9.04 18.63
N GLU A 267 -2.36 -8.98 18.52
CA GLU A 267 -1.60 -7.74 18.40
C GLU A 267 -1.80 -7.09 17.01
N ILE A 268 -1.80 -7.89 15.94
CA ILE A 268 -2.16 -7.42 14.59
C ILE A 268 -3.58 -6.84 14.60
N LYS A 269 -4.54 -7.56 15.16
CA LYS A 269 -5.92 -7.11 15.29
C LYS A 269 -6.03 -5.79 16.09
N ALA A 270 -5.31 -5.70 17.21
CA ALA A 270 -5.27 -4.48 18.03
C ALA A 270 -4.63 -3.29 17.28
N SER A 271 -3.62 -3.53 16.46
CA SER A 271 -3.02 -2.53 15.59
C SER A 271 -4.03 -2.01 14.56
N ILE A 272 -4.72 -2.91 13.87
CA ILE A 272 -5.74 -2.56 12.87
C ILE A 272 -6.87 -1.72 13.47
N ILE A 273 -7.38 -2.10 14.65
CA ILE A 273 -8.44 -1.34 15.33
C ILE A 273 -8.01 0.12 15.64
N ARG A 274 -6.71 0.38 15.80
CA ARG A 274 -6.20 1.74 16.07
C ARG A 274 -6.13 2.61 14.82
N ILE A 275 -6.03 2.02 13.63
CA ILE A 275 -5.87 2.74 12.36
C ILE A 275 -7.16 2.82 11.55
N THR A 276 -8.18 2.01 11.86
CA THR A 276 -9.52 2.01 11.25
C THR A 276 -10.58 2.65 12.17
#